data_17fa18a6bb1995f597864182836416c7
#
_entry.id   17fa18a6bb1995f597864182836416c7
#
_cell.length_a   1.000
_cell.length_b   1.000
_cell.length_c   1.000
_cell.angle_alpha   90.00
_cell.angle_beta   90.00
_cell.angle_gamma   90.00
#
_symmetry.space_group_name_H-M   'P 1'
#
loop_
_entity.id
_entity.type
_entity.pdbx_description
1 polymer ?
#
loop_
_entity_poly.entity_id
_entity_poly.type
_entity_poly.pdbx_seq_one_letter_code
_entity_poly.pdbx_strand_id
1 'polypeptide(L)'
;MGILNWITQGCDSLATTAAPSIDALGLHICIALATIMLVWFGVQESLASAQGGPGFNMAKFLNFFMLITFAYVMVRFYDSTIPGVGYSLRGFINGGAQYLVTTIGNQSLTNILSILDQAQATSGPGVVKALMNPYYAIVYVLIQVILAFFSAVVSVIVAYGAIATAVVGLVGPVFIPFLVFDKLEFLFWGWLRAFIGFCFYKVLAAAVLSIMGTLLAHYYTDIVAFSDPGLMVKQLPLLIILVTVNIYILFKIPALTMSIFSGSTGGHDAGIGLATAIVRSR
;
A
#
# COMPACT_ATOMS: atom_id res chain seq x y z
N MET A 1 -19.38 1.37 13.76
CA MET A 1 -18.15 1.91 13.12
C MET A 1 -17.11 0.81 13.12
N GLY A 2 -16.67 0.37 11.96
CA GLY A 2 -15.72 -0.73 11.85
C GLY A 2 -14.31 -0.34 12.31
N ILE A 3 -13.53 -1.31 12.76
CA ILE A 3 -12.13 -1.17 13.21
C ILE A 3 -11.28 -0.41 12.15
N LEU A 4 -11.57 -0.61 10.87
CA LEU A 4 -10.91 0.07 9.75
C LEU A 4 -11.08 1.59 9.78
N ASN A 5 -12.28 2.09 10.09
CA ASN A 5 -12.51 3.53 10.21
C ASN A 5 -11.75 4.13 11.39
N TRP A 6 -11.61 3.38 12.48
CA TRP A 6 -10.81 3.81 13.61
C TRP A 6 -9.32 3.86 13.28
N ILE A 7 -8.81 2.87 12.54
CA ILE A 7 -7.41 2.85 12.07
C ILE A 7 -7.13 3.99 11.09
N THR A 8 -8.01 4.23 10.12
CA THR A 8 -7.84 5.34 9.17
C THR A 8 -7.88 6.69 9.87
N GLN A 9 -8.80 6.90 10.81
CA GLN A 9 -8.82 8.11 11.64
C GLN A 9 -7.56 8.28 12.48
N GLY A 10 -7.03 7.18 13.05
CA GLY A 10 -5.76 7.18 13.77
C GLY A 10 -4.58 7.58 12.87
N CYS A 11 -4.52 7.05 11.65
CA CYS A 11 -3.51 7.43 10.66
C CYS A 11 -3.62 8.91 10.24
N ASP A 12 -4.84 9.39 10.03
CA ASP A 12 -5.09 10.79 9.65
C ASP A 12 -4.76 11.76 10.81
N SER A 13 -5.10 11.39 12.04
CA SER A 13 -4.75 12.19 13.22
C SER A 13 -3.24 12.27 13.45
N LEU A 14 -2.54 11.15 13.26
CA LEU A 14 -1.07 11.12 13.31
C LEU A 14 -0.47 12.02 12.20
N ALA A 15 -0.98 11.90 10.99
CA ALA A 15 -0.55 12.70 9.86
C ALA A 15 -0.72 14.20 10.13
N THR A 16 -1.90 14.62 10.59
CA THR A 16 -2.18 16.04 10.86
C THR A 16 -1.39 16.60 12.03
N THR A 17 -1.12 15.80 13.06
CA THR A 17 -0.40 16.25 14.27
C THR A 17 1.12 16.27 14.05
N ALA A 18 1.68 15.26 13.40
CA ALA A 18 3.13 15.10 13.24
C ALA A 18 3.68 15.75 11.96
N ALA A 19 2.88 15.91 10.90
CA ALA A 19 3.33 16.46 9.62
C ALA A 19 4.03 17.83 9.75
N PRO A 20 3.50 18.84 10.47
CA PRO A 20 4.14 20.15 10.54
C PRO A 20 5.55 20.11 11.12
N SER A 21 5.77 19.22 12.12
CA SER A 21 7.08 19.06 12.76
C SER A 21 8.06 18.34 11.84
N ILE A 22 7.60 17.35 11.08
CA ILE A 22 8.42 16.58 10.14
C ILE A 22 8.75 17.42 8.90
N ASP A 23 7.80 18.22 8.41
CA ASP A 23 8.03 19.18 7.32
C ASP A 23 9.08 20.22 7.70
N ALA A 24 9.00 20.78 8.91
CA ALA A 24 9.99 21.70 9.41
C ALA A 24 11.38 21.05 9.53
N LEU A 25 11.45 19.81 10.02
CA LEU A 25 12.69 19.06 10.08
C LEU A 25 13.26 18.80 8.68
N GLY A 26 12.43 18.40 7.74
CA GLY A 26 12.81 18.19 6.34
C GLY A 26 13.37 19.45 5.68
N LEU A 27 12.75 20.61 5.93
CA LEU A 27 13.25 21.89 5.45
C LEU A 27 14.61 22.26 6.07
N HIS A 28 14.80 22.05 7.36
CA HIS A 28 16.09 22.29 8.02
C HIS A 28 17.20 21.38 7.46
N ILE A 29 16.92 20.10 7.24
CA ILE A 29 17.86 19.16 6.62
C ILE A 29 18.17 19.60 5.18
N CYS A 30 17.17 20.03 4.41
CA CYS A 30 17.35 20.50 3.04
C CYS A 30 18.27 21.72 2.98
N ILE A 31 18.04 22.72 3.82
CA ILE A 31 18.88 23.93 3.90
C ILE A 31 20.30 23.58 4.33
N ALA A 32 20.46 22.71 5.34
CA ALA A 32 21.78 22.31 5.83
C ALA A 32 22.58 21.56 4.73
N LEU A 33 21.97 20.58 4.07
CA LEU A 33 22.61 19.83 2.98
C LEU A 33 22.93 20.75 1.79
N ALA A 34 21.98 21.60 1.40
CA ALA A 34 22.20 22.57 0.32
C ALA A 34 23.39 23.49 0.61
N THR A 35 23.51 23.99 1.86
CA THR A 35 24.62 24.85 2.28
C THR A 35 25.95 24.11 2.22
N ILE A 36 26.02 22.88 2.77
CA ILE A 36 27.24 22.06 2.73
C ILE A 36 27.64 21.78 1.29
N MET A 37 26.70 21.40 0.45
CA MET A 37 26.98 21.08 -0.96
C MET A 37 27.37 22.32 -1.77
N LEU A 38 26.80 23.49 -1.48
CA LEU A 38 27.20 24.74 -2.12
C LEU A 38 28.65 25.10 -1.80
N VAL A 39 29.04 25.01 -0.52
CA VAL A 39 30.43 25.24 -0.09
C VAL A 39 31.35 24.21 -0.73
N TRP A 40 30.98 22.94 -0.74
CA TRP A 40 31.77 21.89 -1.40
C TRP A 40 31.95 22.14 -2.90
N PHE A 41 30.88 22.54 -3.59
CA PHE A 41 30.93 22.91 -5.00
C PHE A 41 31.90 24.09 -5.24
N GLY A 42 31.84 25.13 -4.41
CA GLY A 42 32.74 26.26 -4.50
C GLY A 42 34.22 25.88 -4.30
N VAL A 43 34.51 25.02 -3.34
CA VAL A 43 35.86 24.48 -3.09
C VAL A 43 36.36 23.67 -4.31
N GLN A 44 35.55 22.79 -4.86
CA GLN A 44 35.90 21.98 -6.05
C GLN A 44 36.21 22.87 -7.26
N GLU A 45 35.39 23.89 -7.51
CA GLU A 45 35.57 24.76 -8.66
C GLU A 45 36.81 25.69 -8.49
N SER A 46 37.07 26.13 -7.25
CA SER A 46 38.28 26.86 -6.93
C SER A 46 39.57 26.04 -7.14
N LEU A 47 39.56 24.78 -6.71
CA LEU A 47 40.67 23.84 -6.92
C LEU A 47 40.88 23.51 -8.39
N ALA A 48 39.80 23.32 -9.16
CA ALA A 48 39.87 23.06 -10.60
C ALA A 48 40.47 24.26 -11.34
N SER A 49 40.10 25.49 -10.96
CA SER A 49 40.68 26.73 -11.53
C SER A 49 42.15 26.86 -11.19
N ALA A 50 42.56 26.54 -9.96
CA ALA A 50 43.99 26.60 -9.55
C ALA A 50 44.89 25.61 -10.27
N GLN A 51 44.31 24.52 -10.77
CA GLN A 51 45.02 23.49 -11.54
C GLN A 51 45.04 23.77 -13.07
N GLY A 52 44.66 24.95 -13.50
CA GLY A 52 44.65 25.35 -14.91
C GLY A 52 43.46 24.81 -15.70
N GLY A 53 42.40 24.39 -15.03
CA GLY A 53 41.16 23.98 -15.66
C GLY A 53 40.39 25.15 -16.29
N PRO A 54 39.40 24.86 -17.16
CA PRO A 54 38.51 25.87 -17.68
C PRO A 54 37.74 26.52 -16.52
N GLY A 55 37.88 27.78 -16.25
CA GLY A 55 37.30 28.52 -15.13
C GLY A 55 35.88 28.07 -14.72
N PHE A 56 35.15 28.86 -14.00
CA PHE A 56 33.81 28.50 -13.44
C PHE A 56 32.86 27.91 -14.47
N ASN A 57 32.43 26.68 -14.23
CA ASN A 57 31.54 25.95 -15.13
C ASN A 57 30.07 26.29 -14.84
N MET A 58 29.51 27.24 -15.58
CA MET A 58 28.12 27.69 -15.42
C MET A 58 27.09 26.59 -15.61
N ALA A 59 27.34 25.61 -16.50
CA ALA A 59 26.41 24.52 -16.75
C ALA A 59 26.30 23.56 -15.54
N LYS A 60 27.44 23.24 -14.92
CA LYS A 60 27.45 22.44 -13.68
C LYS A 60 26.76 23.19 -12.54
N PHE A 61 27.01 24.48 -12.40
CA PHE A 61 26.38 25.33 -11.39
C PHE A 61 24.87 25.37 -11.55
N LEU A 62 24.37 25.60 -12.77
CA LEU A 62 22.93 25.62 -13.05
C LEU A 62 22.27 24.29 -12.76
N ASN A 63 22.89 23.17 -13.15
CA ASN A 63 22.37 21.85 -12.86
C ASN A 63 22.26 21.58 -11.35
N PHE A 64 23.31 21.93 -10.63
CA PHE A 64 23.33 21.83 -9.16
C PHE A 64 22.28 22.74 -8.49
N PHE A 65 22.18 23.99 -8.94
CA PHE A 65 21.18 24.95 -8.43
C PHE A 65 19.75 24.46 -8.69
N MET A 66 19.49 23.92 -9.89
CA MET A 66 18.19 23.36 -10.23
C MET A 66 17.85 22.16 -9.34
N LEU A 67 18.82 21.30 -9.04
CA LEU A 67 18.62 20.14 -8.18
C LEU A 67 18.26 20.54 -6.75
N ILE A 68 18.97 21.52 -6.18
CA ILE A 68 18.66 22.07 -4.85
C ILE A 68 17.27 22.73 -4.84
N THR A 69 16.97 23.54 -5.84
CA THR A 69 15.66 24.21 -5.95
C THR A 69 14.54 23.18 -6.07
N PHE A 70 14.73 22.14 -6.86
CA PHE A 70 13.76 21.06 -7.01
C PHE A 70 13.53 20.34 -5.69
N ALA A 71 14.59 19.95 -4.99
CA ALA A 71 14.48 19.29 -3.68
C ALA A 71 13.76 20.20 -2.66
N TYR A 72 14.10 21.48 -2.61
CA TYR A 72 13.46 22.46 -1.72
C TYR A 72 11.95 22.60 -2.03
N VAL A 73 11.59 22.71 -3.30
CA VAL A 73 10.19 22.81 -3.73
C VAL A 73 9.43 21.54 -3.36
N MET A 74 10.03 20.36 -3.58
CA MET A 74 9.41 19.09 -3.20
C MET A 74 9.14 19.01 -1.70
N VAL A 75 10.09 19.42 -0.84
CA VAL A 75 9.88 19.44 0.61
C VAL A 75 8.83 20.48 0.99
N ARG A 76 8.92 21.69 0.44
CA ARG A 76 8.01 22.81 0.77
C ARG A 76 6.55 22.52 0.43
N PHE A 77 6.31 21.84 -0.69
CA PHE A 77 4.98 21.50 -1.18
C PHE A 77 4.64 20.02 -0.98
N TYR A 78 5.30 19.37 -0.02
CA TYR A 78 5.04 17.96 0.26
C TYR A 78 3.62 17.73 0.77
N ASP A 79 3.23 18.40 1.84
CA ASP A 79 1.87 18.36 2.42
C ASP A 79 1.04 19.62 2.10
N SER A 80 1.68 20.73 1.69
CA SER A 80 0.99 21.93 1.26
C SER A 80 0.65 21.92 -0.23
N THR A 81 -0.46 22.55 -0.61
CA THR A 81 -0.93 22.60 -2.00
C THR A 81 0.02 23.40 -2.89
N ILE A 82 0.38 22.84 -4.06
CA ILE A 82 1.17 23.51 -5.08
C ILE A 82 0.30 24.58 -5.76
N PRO A 83 0.71 25.86 -5.77
CA PRO A 83 -0.02 26.92 -6.46
C PRO A 83 -0.22 26.57 -7.94
N GLY A 84 -1.46 26.64 -8.42
CA GLY A 84 -1.81 26.34 -9.81
C GLY A 84 -2.14 24.86 -10.10
N VAL A 85 -1.74 23.93 -9.24
CA VAL A 85 -2.06 22.50 -9.40
C VAL A 85 -3.18 22.07 -8.45
N GLY A 86 -3.30 22.69 -7.28
CA GLY A 86 -4.36 22.41 -6.30
C GLY A 86 -4.14 21.14 -5.45
N TYR A 87 -3.05 20.42 -5.65
CA TYR A 87 -2.69 19.21 -4.90
C TYR A 87 -1.31 19.38 -4.25
N SER A 88 -1.10 18.74 -3.10
CA SER A 88 0.23 18.54 -2.52
C SER A 88 0.92 17.34 -3.20
N LEU A 89 2.24 17.22 -3.11
CA LEU A 89 2.98 16.10 -3.70
C LEU A 89 2.49 14.75 -3.12
N ARG A 90 2.34 14.66 -1.81
CA ARG A 90 1.77 13.50 -1.13
C ARG A 90 0.32 13.26 -1.56
N GLY A 91 -0.48 14.32 -1.65
CA GLY A 91 -1.87 14.26 -2.09
C GLY A 91 -2.01 13.79 -3.52
N PHE A 92 -1.11 14.16 -4.42
CA PHE A 92 -1.10 13.72 -5.81
C PHE A 92 -0.88 12.20 -5.91
N ILE A 93 0.12 11.66 -5.22
CA ILE A 93 0.42 10.21 -5.24
C ILE A 93 -0.70 9.41 -4.59
N ASN A 94 -1.13 9.81 -3.39
CA ASN A 94 -2.22 9.14 -2.68
C ASN A 94 -3.56 9.26 -3.40
N GLY A 95 -3.87 10.44 -3.95
CA GLY A 95 -5.10 10.70 -4.71
C GLY A 95 -5.14 9.89 -6.00
N GLY A 96 -4.02 9.78 -6.72
CA GLY A 96 -3.90 8.92 -7.90
C GLY A 96 -4.14 7.45 -7.57
N ALA A 97 -3.54 6.95 -6.49
CA ALA A 97 -3.79 5.58 -6.03
C ALA A 97 -5.24 5.36 -5.61
N GLN A 98 -5.84 6.32 -4.89
CA GLN A 98 -7.25 6.24 -4.47
C GLN A 98 -8.21 6.27 -5.67
N TYR A 99 -7.92 7.08 -6.69
CA TYR A 99 -8.69 7.09 -7.94
C TYR A 99 -8.64 5.72 -8.64
N LEU A 100 -7.47 5.08 -8.68
CA LEU A 100 -7.34 3.72 -9.21
C LEU A 100 -8.11 2.69 -8.38
N VAL A 101 -8.06 2.79 -7.04
CA VAL A 101 -8.85 1.92 -6.15
C VAL A 101 -10.33 2.02 -6.45
N THR A 102 -10.87 3.23 -6.61
CA THR A 102 -12.29 3.43 -6.90
C THR A 102 -12.68 2.99 -8.31
N THR A 103 -11.78 3.17 -9.29
CA THR A 103 -12.02 2.80 -10.69
C THR A 103 -11.97 1.30 -10.89
N ILE A 104 -10.96 0.61 -10.34
CA ILE A 104 -10.78 -0.84 -10.49
C ILE A 104 -11.77 -1.61 -9.64
N GLY A 105 -12.02 -1.13 -8.43
CA GLY A 105 -12.88 -1.81 -7.47
C GLY A 105 -14.38 -1.66 -7.77
N ASN A 106 -14.77 -0.73 -8.64
CA ASN A 106 -16.16 -0.30 -8.88
C ASN A 106 -16.95 -0.04 -7.58
N GLN A 107 -16.32 -0.31 -6.45
CA GLN A 107 -16.79 -0.13 -5.08
C GLN A 107 -15.57 0.12 -4.18
N SER A 108 -15.69 1.05 -3.26
CA SER A 108 -14.65 1.31 -2.26
C SER A 108 -14.38 0.04 -1.42
N LEU A 109 -13.16 -0.12 -0.91
CA LEU A 109 -12.80 -1.23 0.00
C LEU A 109 -13.77 -1.37 1.18
N THR A 110 -14.33 -0.26 1.64
CA THR A 110 -15.37 -0.22 2.68
C THR A 110 -16.66 -0.90 2.23
N ASN A 111 -17.03 -0.79 0.93
CA ASN A 111 -18.22 -1.46 0.41
C ASN A 111 -18.03 -2.98 0.30
N ILE A 112 -16.82 -3.45 0.00
CA ILE A 112 -16.54 -4.89 -0.03
C ILE A 112 -16.64 -5.49 1.38
N LEU A 113 -16.13 -4.78 2.38
CA LEU A 113 -16.32 -5.19 3.77
C LEU A 113 -17.79 -5.13 4.20
N SER A 114 -18.56 -4.15 3.73
CA SER A 114 -20.00 -4.10 4.01
C SER A 114 -20.77 -5.23 3.32
N ILE A 115 -20.33 -5.69 2.13
CA ILE A 115 -20.90 -6.89 1.48
C ILE A 115 -20.59 -8.14 2.31
N LEU A 116 -19.37 -8.26 2.84
CA LEU A 116 -19.01 -9.35 3.76
C LEU A 116 -19.83 -9.30 5.07
N ASP A 117 -20.00 -8.11 5.64
CA ASP A 117 -20.82 -7.90 6.82
C ASP A 117 -22.31 -8.23 6.53
N GLN A 118 -22.83 -7.85 5.37
CA GLN A 118 -24.18 -8.21 4.93
C GLN A 118 -24.32 -9.72 4.70
N ALA A 119 -23.32 -10.35 4.10
CA ALA A 119 -23.30 -11.80 3.92
C ALA A 119 -23.30 -12.54 5.28
N GLN A 120 -22.62 -11.99 6.28
CA GLN A 120 -22.68 -12.49 7.67
C GLN A 120 -24.02 -12.20 8.36
N ALA A 121 -24.64 -11.05 8.05
CA ALA A 121 -25.93 -10.65 8.60
C ALA A 121 -27.13 -11.30 7.90
N THR A 122 -26.93 -11.96 6.75
CA THR A 122 -28.00 -12.64 6.01
C THR A 122 -28.60 -13.74 6.86
N SER A 123 -29.89 -13.61 7.09
CA SER A 123 -30.72 -14.31 8.06
C SER A 123 -30.40 -15.81 8.16
N GLY A 124 -29.87 -16.19 9.30
CA GLY A 124 -29.80 -17.61 9.68
C GLY A 124 -31.17 -18.28 9.68
N PRO A 125 -31.19 -19.58 9.78
CA PRO A 125 -32.43 -20.32 9.93
C PRO A 125 -33.19 -19.74 11.13
N GLY A 126 -34.42 -19.30 10.92
CA GLY A 126 -35.24 -18.82 12.03
C GLY A 126 -35.25 -19.83 13.18
N VAL A 127 -35.38 -19.35 14.40
CA VAL A 127 -35.30 -20.15 15.64
C VAL A 127 -36.09 -21.47 15.53
N VAL A 128 -37.23 -21.43 14.86
CA VAL A 128 -38.10 -22.60 14.65
C VAL A 128 -37.45 -23.64 13.75
N LYS A 129 -36.80 -23.22 12.64
CA LYS A 129 -36.09 -24.15 11.73
C LYS A 129 -34.81 -24.72 12.36
N ALA A 130 -34.11 -23.93 13.17
CA ALA A 130 -32.93 -24.38 13.90
C ALA A 130 -33.26 -25.43 14.98
N LEU A 131 -34.41 -25.27 15.66
CA LEU A 131 -34.91 -26.25 16.65
C LEU A 131 -35.37 -27.54 15.98
N MET A 132 -36.01 -27.45 14.81
CA MET A 132 -36.49 -28.62 14.07
C MET A 132 -35.36 -29.45 13.43
N ASN A 133 -34.25 -28.79 13.05
CA ASN A 133 -33.11 -29.45 12.43
C ASN A 133 -31.78 -28.88 12.98
N PRO A 134 -31.24 -29.40 14.08
CA PRO A 134 -30.01 -28.94 14.69
C PRO A 134 -28.78 -29.02 13.75
N TYR A 135 -28.80 -29.95 12.82
CA TYR A 135 -27.79 -30.03 11.76
C TYR A 135 -27.69 -28.77 10.89
N TYR A 136 -28.84 -28.14 10.57
CA TYR A 136 -28.91 -26.89 9.82
C TYR A 136 -28.22 -25.75 10.55
N ALA A 137 -28.43 -25.66 11.87
CA ALA A 137 -27.82 -24.64 12.70
C ALA A 137 -26.30 -24.80 12.77
N ILE A 138 -25.79 -26.03 12.87
CA ILE A 138 -24.35 -26.31 12.91
C ILE A 138 -23.66 -25.91 11.61
N VAL A 139 -24.21 -26.27 10.45
CA VAL A 139 -23.66 -25.93 9.14
C VAL A 139 -23.65 -24.41 8.93
N TYR A 140 -24.74 -23.73 9.32
CA TYR A 140 -24.82 -22.28 9.24
C TYR A 140 -23.75 -21.60 10.11
N VAL A 141 -23.60 -22.03 11.36
CA VAL A 141 -22.56 -21.48 12.26
C VAL A 141 -21.17 -21.71 11.71
N LEU A 142 -20.89 -22.88 11.12
CA LEU A 142 -19.60 -23.17 10.49
C LEU A 142 -19.28 -22.20 9.33
N ILE A 143 -20.26 -21.94 8.46
CA ILE A 143 -20.13 -20.99 7.36
C ILE A 143 -19.84 -19.59 7.92
N GLN A 144 -20.58 -19.15 8.96
CA GLN A 144 -20.37 -17.84 9.59
C GLN A 144 -18.98 -17.70 10.20
N VAL A 145 -18.45 -18.75 10.84
CA VAL A 145 -17.09 -18.75 11.39
C VAL A 145 -16.04 -18.60 10.28
N ILE A 146 -16.20 -19.34 9.16
CA ILE A 146 -15.29 -19.24 8.02
C ILE A 146 -15.28 -17.82 7.43
N LEU A 147 -16.46 -17.22 7.26
CA LEU A 147 -16.58 -15.86 6.73
C LEU A 147 -16.05 -14.78 7.69
N ALA A 148 -16.32 -14.95 8.98
CA ALA A 148 -15.79 -14.06 9.99
C ALA A 148 -14.26 -14.10 10.02
N PHE A 149 -13.67 -15.29 9.93
CA PHE A 149 -12.22 -15.44 9.82
C PHE A 149 -11.67 -14.78 8.54
N PHE A 150 -12.32 -14.98 7.40
CA PHE A 150 -11.93 -14.34 6.14
C PHE A 150 -12.03 -12.80 6.24
N SER A 151 -13.12 -12.27 6.77
CA SER A 151 -13.31 -10.84 7.00
C SER A 151 -12.22 -10.24 7.91
N ALA A 152 -11.84 -10.97 8.97
CA ALA A 152 -10.75 -10.56 9.84
C ALA A 152 -9.40 -10.47 9.10
N VAL A 153 -9.06 -11.48 8.29
CA VAL A 153 -7.82 -11.48 7.49
C VAL A 153 -7.82 -10.32 6.49
N VAL A 154 -8.92 -10.09 5.77
CA VAL A 154 -9.07 -8.97 4.84
C VAL A 154 -8.86 -7.64 5.57
N SER A 155 -9.48 -7.46 6.73
CA SER A 155 -9.37 -6.24 7.53
C SER A 155 -7.94 -5.96 7.97
N VAL A 156 -7.20 -6.98 8.41
CA VAL A 156 -5.79 -6.86 8.80
C VAL A 156 -4.92 -6.43 7.62
N ILE A 157 -5.11 -7.02 6.44
CA ILE A 157 -4.31 -6.72 5.25
C ILE A 157 -4.58 -5.30 4.76
N VAL A 158 -5.84 -4.88 4.74
CA VAL A 158 -6.22 -3.50 4.35
C VAL A 158 -5.68 -2.48 5.36
N ALA A 159 -5.77 -2.78 6.66
CA ALA A 159 -5.23 -1.95 7.73
C ALA A 159 -3.71 -1.80 7.61
N TYR A 160 -2.99 -2.89 7.34
CA TYR A 160 -1.55 -2.85 7.11
C TYR A 160 -1.18 -1.89 5.96
N GLY A 161 -1.87 -1.98 4.82
CA GLY A 161 -1.66 -1.08 3.69
C GLY A 161 -1.91 0.39 4.03
N ALA A 162 -2.95 0.67 4.81
CA ALA A 162 -3.29 2.02 5.25
C ALA A 162 -2.20 2.60 6.17
N ILE A 163 -1.81 1.84 7.20
CA ILE A 163 -0.77 2.24 8.16
C ILE A 163 0.58 2.41 7.46
N ALA A 164 1.00 1.45 6.63
CA ALA A 164 2.27 1.52 5.93
C ALA A 164 2.36 2.76 5.00
N THR A 165 1.29 3.04 4.25
CA THR A 165 1.21 4.25 3.40
C THR A 165 1.28 5.53 4.23
N ALA A 166 0.58 5.59 5.38
CA ALA A 166 0.57 6.74 6.26
C ALA A 166 1.96 7.01 6.85
N VAL A 167 2.62 5.97 7.38
CA VAL A 167 3.95 6.08 8.02
C VAL A 167 5.03 6.44 7.00
N VAL A 168 5.09 5.73 5.86
CA VAL A 168 6.10 6.00 4.82
C VAL A 168 5.85 7.36 4.16
N GLY A 169 4.59 7.74 3.97
CA GLY A 169 4.23 9.08 3.51
C GLY A 169 4.61 10.17 4.49
N LEU A 170 4.49 9.94 5.80
CA LEU A 170 4.80 10.93 6.82
C LEU A 170 6.30 11.29 6.87
N VAL A 171 7.18 10.31 6.65
CA VAL A 171 8.65 10.53 6.70
C VAL A 171 9.24 11.10 5.42
N GLY A 172 8.42 11.31 4.39
CA GLY A 172 8.86 11.82 3.07
C GLY A 172 9.73 13.07 3.10
N PRO A 173 9.34 14.13 3.81
CA PRO A 173 10.11 15.37 3.88
C PRO A 173 11.55 15.19 4.38
N VAL A 174 11.80 14.15 5.18
CA VAL A 174 13.14 13.82 5.69
C VAL A 174 14.02 13.17 4.63
N PHE A 175 13.43 12.38 3.71
CA PHE A 175 14.18 11.65 2.68
C PHE A 175 14.41 12.47 1.41
N ILE A 176 13.54 13.42 1.08
CA ILE A 176 13.64 14.24 -0.13
C ILE A 176 14.97 15.03 -0.19
N PRO A 177 15.47 15.65 0.88
CA PRO A 177 16.72 16.40 0.86
C PRO A 177 17.94 15.59 0.44
N PHE A 178 17.94 14.25 0.66
CA PHE A 178 19.06 13.39 0.28
C PHE A 178 19.26 13.30 -1.24
N LEU A 179 18.28 13.74 -2.04
CA LEU A 179 18.43 13.87 -3.49
C LEU A 179 19.56 14.84 -3.89
N VAL A 180 19.86 15.83 -3.06
CA VAL A 180 20.89 16.85 -3.34
C VAL A 180 22.31 16.28 -3.23
N PHE A 181 22.49 15.18 -2.52
CA PHE A 181 23.79 14.60 -2.27
C PHE A 181 23.95 13.25 -2.99
N ASP A 182 24.72 13.20 -4.08
CA ASP A 182 24.89 12.04 -4.96
C ASP A 182 25.13 10.73 -4.21
N LYS A 183 25.92 10.76 -3.12
CA LYS A 183 26.22 9.56 -2.33
C LYS A 183 25.05 9.07 -1.47
N LEU A 184 24.06 9.91 -1.19
CA LEU A 184 22.88 9.60 -0.39
C LEU A 184 21.59 9.57 -1.21
N GLU A 185 21.66 9.83 -2.51
CA GLU A 185 20.52 9.82 -3.43
C GLU A 185 19.75 8.50 -3.38
N PHE A 186 20.43 7.38 -3.10
CA PHE A 186 19.80 6.07 -2.97
C PHE A 186 18.74 6.01 -1.85
N LEU A 187 18.87 6.85 -0.80
CA LEU A 187 17.88 6.94 0.27
C LEU A 187 16.57 7.54 -0.22
N PHE A 188 16.68 8.60 -1.03
CA PHE A 188 15.51 9.21 -1.68
C PHE A 188 14.79 8.22 -2.61
N TRP A 189 15.55 7.59 -3.51
CA TRP A 189 14.97 6.62 -4.45
C TRP A 189 14.41 5.38 -3.75
N GLY A 190 15.05 4.93 -2.69
CA GLY A 190 14.56 3.83 -1.84
C GLY A 190 13.23 4.18 -1.18
N TRP A 191 13.14 5.36 -0.55
CA TRP A 191 11.93 5.86 0.04
C TRP A 191 10.81 6.05 -0.99
N LEU A 192 11.10 6.67 -2.13
CA LEU A 192 10.11 6.94 -3.18
C LEU A 192 9.49 5.64 -3.72
N ARG A 193 10.33 4.63 -3.98
CA ARG A 193 9.86 3.31 -4.41
C ARG A 193 8.97 2.65 -3.35
N ALA A 194 9.37 2.72 -2.08
CA ALA A 194 8.57 2.19 -0.99
C ALA A 194 7.23 2.92 -0.87
N PHE A 195 7.22 4.25 -0.94
CA PHE A 195 6.00 5.06 -0.86
C PHE A 195 5.02 4.73 -1.99
N ILE A 196 5.49 4.75 -3.24
CA ILE A 196 4.68 4.36 -4.40
C ILE A 196 4.21 2.91 -4.25
N GLY A 197 5.09 2.00 -3.84
CA GLY A 197 4.76 0.59 -3.60
C GLY A 197 3.60 0.42 -2.60
N PHE A 198 3.63 1.10 -1.46
CA PHE A 198 2.54 1.02 -0.48
C PHE A 198 1.25 1.71 -0.95
N CYS A 199 1.32 2.76 -1.76
CA CYS A 199 0.14 3.34 -2.39
C CYS A 199 -0.51 2.33 -3.36
N PHE A 200 0.29 1.66 -4.19
CA PHE A 200 -0.20 0.64 -5.13
C PHE A 200 -0.61 -0.67 -4.46
N TYR A 201 -0.10 -0.96 -3.27
CA TYR A 201 -0.58 -2.08 -2.46
C TYR A 201 -2.10 -2.02 -2.24
N LYS A 202 -2.64 -0.84 -1.94
CA LYS A 202 -4.08 -0.62 -1.80
C LYS A 202 -4.83 -0.90 -3.11
N VAL A 203 -4.25 -0.53 -4.25
CA VAL A 203 -4.84 -0.75 -5.58
C VAL A 203 -4.93 -2.24 -5.89
N LEU A 204 -3.84 -2.98 -5.67
CA LEU A 204 -3.81 -4.43 -5.88
C LEU A 204 -4.75 -5.17 -4.91
N ALA A 205 -4.79 -4.74 -3.64
CA ALA A 205 -5.72 -5.29 -2.66
C ALA A 205 -7.18 -5.06 -3.10
N ALA A 206 -7.51 -3.86 -3.57
CA ALA A 206 -8.85 -3.55 -4.07
C ALA A 206 -9.23 -4.40 -5.29
N ALA A 207 -8.29 -4.61 -6.23
CA ALA A 207 -8.52 -5.43 -7.41
C ALA A 207 -8.81 -6.90 -7.04
N VAL A 208 -7.99 -7.47 -6.16
CA VAL A 208 -8.18 -8.84 -5.67
C VAL A 208 -9.52 -8.96 -4.95
N LEU A 209 -9.80 -8.04 -4.03
CA LEU A 209 -11.04 -8.07 -3.25
C LEU A 209 -12.29 -7.85 -4.13
N SER A 210 -12.21 -7.06 -5.20
CA SER A 210 -13.31 -6.87 -6.15
C SER A 210 -13.66 -8.18 -6.86
N ILE A 211 -12.64 -8.90 -7.37
CA ILE A 211 -12.85 -10.23 -7.99
C ILE A 211 -13.46 -11.20 -6.98
N MET A 212 -12.96 -11.16 -5.76
CA MET A 212 -13.41 -12.03 -4.68
C MET A 212 -14.83 -11.74 -4.20
N GLY A 213 -15.16 -10.46 -4.08
CA GLY A 213 -16.52 -10.03 -3.75
C GLY A 213 -17.53 -10.55 -4.76
N THR A 214 -17.19 -10.50 -6.05
CA THR A 214 -18.05 -11.05 -7.12
C THR A 214 -18.22 -12.57 -7.02
N LEU A 215 -17.13 -13.30 -6.78
CA LEU A 215 -17.17 -14.75 -6.62
C LEU A 215 -17.95 -15.15 -5.36
N LEU A 216 -17.78 -14.43 -4.27
CA LEU A 216 -18.50 -14.67 -3.03
C LEU A 216 -20.00 -14.34 -3.16
N ALA A 217 -20.33 -13.25 -3.87
CA ALA A 217 -21.71 -12.89 -4.17
C ALA A 217 -22.40 -13.98 -5.01
N HIS A 218 -21.74 -14.49 -6.05
CA HIS A 218 -22.25 -15.65 -6.82
C HIS A 218 -22.45 -16.89 -5.96
N TYR A 219 -21.49 -17.20 -5.11
CA TYR A 219 -21.63 -18.30 -4.16
C TYR A 219 -22.89 -18.13 -3.29
N TYR A 220 -23.12 -16.92 -2.77
CA TYR A 220 -24.27 -16.64 -1.91
C TYR A 220 -25.60 -16.63 -2.65
N THR A 221 -25.67 -16.09 -3.88
CA THR A 221 -26.91 -16.07 -4.66
C THR A 221 -27.30 -17.48 -5.11
N ASP A 222 -26.34 -18.30 -5.49
CA ASP A 222 -26.61 -19.60 -6.05
C ASP A 222 -26.81 -20.70 -4.98
N ILE A 223 -26.21 -20.51 -3.80
CA ILE A 223 -26.17 -21.54 -2.75
C ILE A 223 -27.07 -21.22 -1.56
N VAL A 224 -27.04 -19.97 -1.07
CA VAL A 224 -27.86 -19.56 0.08
C VAL A 224 -29.34 -19.46 -0.29
N ALA A 225 -29.66 -19.30 -1.58
CA ALA A 225 -31.02 -19.45 -2.08
C ALA A 225 -31.59 -20.86 -1.92
N PHE A 226 -30.75 -21.87 -1.67
CA PHE A 226 -31.18 -23.25 -1.46
C PHE A 226 -31.62 -23.46 0.00
N SER A 227 -32.90 -23.77 0.18
CA SER A 227 -33.50 -24.06 1.49
C SER A 227 -33.13 -25.46 2.02
N ASP A 228 -32.30 -26.24 1.33
CA ASP A 228 -31.96 -27.61 1.65
C ASP A 228 -30.57 -27.74 2.33
N PRO A 229 -30.51 -28.19 3.59
CA PRO A 229 -29.27 -28.42 4.33
C PRO A 229 -28.29 -29.37 3.66
N GLY A 230 -28.80 -30.35 2.94
CA GLY A 230 -27.99 -31.35 2.24
C GLY A 230 -27.19 -30.76 1.10
N LEU A 231 -27.71 -29.75 0.41
CA LEU A 231 -27.00 -29.00 -0.64
C LEU A 231 -25.96 -28.05 -0.06
N MET A 232 -26.24 -27.42 1.07
CA MET A 232 -25.27 -26.55 1.75
C MET A 232 -24.00 -27.31 2.15
N VAL A 233 -24.13 -28.52 2.66
CA VAL A 233 -22.95 -29.35 3.04
C VAL A 233 -22.16 -29.80 1.82
N LYS A 234 -22.81 -30.17 0.74
CA LYS A 234 -22.12 -30.57 -0.50
C LYS A 234 -21.28 -29.41 -1.09
N GLN A 235 -21.63 -28.17 -0.81
CA GLN A 235 -20.96 -26.99 -1.35
C GLN A 235 -19.98 -26.32 -0.36
N LEU A 236 -19.93 -26.77 0.90
CA LEU A 236 -18.92 -26.33 1.87
C LEU A 236 -17.47 -26.46 1.35
N PRO A 237 -17.06 -27.55 0.70
CA PRO A 237 -15.70 -27.64 0.16
C PRO A 237 -15.37 -26.53 -0.83
N LEU A 238 -16.34 -26.12 -1.66
CA LEU A 238 -16.16 -25.03 -2.62
C LEU A 238 -15.91 -23.69 -1.89
N LEU A 239 -16.67 -23.39 -0.83
CA LEU A 239 -16.45 -22.20 0.00
C LEU A 239 -15.07 -22.21 0.64
N ILE A 240 -14.65 -23.32 1.22
CA ILE A 240 -13.34 -23.46 1.87
C ILE A 240 -12.23 -23.24 0.85
N ILE A 241 -12.31 -23.84 -0.33
CA ILE A 241 -11.33 -23.64 -1.40
C ILE A 241 -11.30 -22.18 -1.82
N LEU A 242 -12.45 -21.54 -2.07
CA LEU A 242 -12.56 -20.16 -2.47
C LEU A 242 -11.91 -19.24 -1.42
N VAL A 243 -12.25 -19.40 -0.14
CA VAL A 243 -11.68 -18.60 0.95
C VAL A 243 -10.18 -18.84 1.09
N THR A 244 -9.71 -20.10 1.00
CA THR A 244 -8.28 -20.43 1.12
C THR A 244 -7.45 -19.82 0.00
N VAL A 245 -7.89 -19.95 -1.26
CA VAL A 245 -7.22 -19.34 -2.42
C VAL A 245 -7.14 -17.82 -2.27
N ASN A 246 -8.20 -17.23 -1.76
CA ASN A 246 -8.26 -15.79 -1.50
C ASN A 246 -7.25 -15.32 -0.48
N ILE A 247 -7.24 -15.95 0.67
CA ILE A 247 -6.29 -15.69 1.74
C ILE A 247 -4.86 -15.84 1.21
N TYR A 248 -4.59 -16.90 0.44
CA TYR A 248 -3.28 -17.10 -0.17
C TYR A 248 -2.87 -15.93 -1.10
N ILE A 249 -3.76 -15.50 -2.00
CA ILE A 249 -3.51 -14.39 -2.92
C ILE A 249 -3.28 -13.09 -2.13
N LEU A 250 -4.10 -12.81 -1.12
CA LEU A 250 -3.98 -11.63 -0.27
C LEU A 250 -2.61 -11.56 0.42
N PHE A 251 -2.09 -12.67 0.93
CA PHE A 251 -0.74 -12.73 1.52
C PHE A 251 0.39 -12.53 0.49
N LYS A 252 0.14 -12.78 -0.79
CA LYS A 252 1.11 -12.53 -1.87
C LYS A 252 1.13 -11.09 -2.38
N ILE A 253 0.13 -10.26 -2.04
CA ILE A 253 0.05 -8.86 -2.51
C ILE A 253 1.31 -8.05 -2.16
N PRO A 254 1.86 -8.07 -0.93
CA PRO A 254 3.07 -7.31 -0.62
C PRO A 254 4.24 -7.68 -1.53
N ALA A 255 4.44 -8.98 -1.77
CA ALA A 255 5.51 -9.47 -2.64
C ALA A 255 5.30 -9.07 -4.10
N LEU A 256 4.07 -9.14 -4.60
CA LEU A 256 3.70 -8.70 -5.95
C LEU A 256 3.95 -7.20 -6.13
N THR A 257 3.52 -6.39 -5.17
CA THR A 257 3.72 -4.94 -5.21
C THR A 257 5.21 -4.60 -5.26
N MET A 258 6.01 -5.22 -4.39
CA MET A 258 7.45 -4.97 -4.36
C MET A 258 8.14 -5.45 -5.63
N SER A 259 7.73 -6.56 -6.23
CA SER A 259 8.31 -7.04 -7.50
C SER A 259 8.06 -6.08 -8.68
N ILE A 260 6.88 -5.46 -8.72
CA ILE A 260 6.53 -4.47 -9.76
C ILE A 260 7.44 -3.23 -9.66
N PHE A 261 7.69 -2.74 -8.45
CA PHE A 261 8.44 -1.49 -8.25
C PHE A 261 9.95 -1.68 -8.06
N SER A 262 10.42 -2.87 -7.68
CA SER A 262 11.86 -3.15 -7.57
C SER A 262 12.54 -3.41 -8.91
N GLY A 263 11.75 -3.62 -9.98
CA GLY A 263 12.29 -4.00 -11.30
C GLY A 263 12.99 -5.37 -11.32
N SER A 264 13.00 -6.08 -10.20
CA SER A 264 13.50 -7.45 -10.13
C SER A 264 12.31 -8.39 -10.30
N THR A 265 12.22 -9.02 -11.46
CA THR A 265 11.34 -10.18 -11.69
C THR A 265 11.81 -11.43 -10.93
N GLY A 266 12.52 -11.22 -9.83
CA GLY A 266 12.98 -12.25 -8.93
C GLY A 266 11.86 -12.74 -8.03
N GLY A 267 10.96 -13.54 -8.56
CA GLY A 267 10.20 -14.48 -7.76
C GLY A 267 11.16 -15.45 -7.10
N HIS A 268 11.73 -15.09 -5.97
CA HIS A 268 12.29 -16.07 -5.06
C HIS A 268 11.11 -16.81 -4.40
N ASP A 269 10.48 -17.68 -5.20
CA ASP A 269 9.76 -18.79 -4.64
C ASP A 269 10.80 -19.66 -3.94
N ALA A 270 10.77 -19.67 -2.61
CA ALA A 270 11.67 -20.49 -1.80
C ALA A 270 11.68 -21.99 -2.23
N GLY A 271 10.64 -22.44 -2.95
CA GLY A 271 10.57 -23.77 -3.55
C GLY A 271 11.50 -23.98 -4.76
N ILE A 272 11.69 -22.96 -5.59
CA ILE A 272 12.57 -23.09 -6.79
C ILE A 272 14.03 -22.98 -6.38
N GLY A 273 14.35 -22.16 -5.37
CA GLY A 273 15.71 -22.05 -4.83
C GLY A 273 16.25 -23.35 -4.25
N LEU A 274 15.41 -24.14 -3.60
CA LEU A 274 15.77 -25.49 -3.11
C LEU A 274 15.98 -26.48 -4.24
N ALA A 275 15.15 -26.46 -5.28
CA ALA A 275 15.31 -27.36 -6.42
C ALA A 275 16.59 -27.08 -7.22
N THR A 276 16.94 -25.79 -7.42
CA THR A 276 18.19 -25.42 -8.11
C THR A 276 19.44 -25.68 -7.27
N ALA A 277 19.37 -25.57 -5.94
CA ALA A 277 20.46 -25.92 -5.05
C ALA A 277 20.76 -27.43 -5.08
N ILE A 278 19.75 -28.29 -5.14
CA ILE A 278 19.89 -29.75 -5.22
C ILE A 278 20.48 -30.18 -6.57
N VAL A 279 20.10 -29.52 -7.67
CA VAL A 279 20.65 -29.82 -9.01
C VAL A 279 22.11 -29.38 -9.15
N ARG A 280 22.54 -28.34 -8.43
CA ARG A 280 23.91 -27.83 -8.50
C ARG A 280 24.90 -28.54 -7.58
N SER A 281 24.41 -29.41 -6.68
CA SER A 281 25.22 -30.23 -5.75
C SER A 281 25.53 -31.63 -6.30
N ARG A 282 25.17 -31.91 -7.56
CA ARG A 282 25.55 -33.11 -8.31
C ARG A 282 26.43 -32.69 -9.49
#